data_9e5de91b714a6c7c53a6ee6b0381ec41
#
_entry.id   9e5de91b714a6c7c53a6ee6b0381ec41
#
_cell.length_a   1.000
_cell.length_b   1.000
_cell.length_c   1.000
_cell.angle_alpha   90.00
_cell.angle_beta   90.00
_cell.angle_gamma   90.00
#
_symmetry.space_group_name_H-M   'P 1'
#
loop_
_entity.id
_entity.type
_entity.pdbx_description
1 polymer ?
#
loop_
_entity_poly.entity_id
_entity_poly.type
_entity_poly.pdbx_seq_one_letter_code
_entity_poly.pdbx_strand_id
1 'polypeptide(L)'
;LPSTILFQGLEGIGKYSFVLHLINSIKSKSNIASLDSMITNDNNVLLLNKNDCNREYKFEEIKKVTEFCKYKSFDTKPRFVVIKSINFLNNSSINALLKLTEDVKENIYFFFTSNFLSNNSKVLESRFFKKKLFLNKKFYNQIIFNFFKNNNIDNIKIDENINDTPGIFIRKYFHNLNYDLESLKKNNENLFYKII
;
A
#
# COMPACT_ATOMS: atom_id res chain seq x y z
N LEU A 1 9.02 -10.51 13.53
CA LEU A 1 8.64 -9.31 12.77
C LEU A 1 8.09 -8.29 13.77
N PRO A 2 8.48 -6.98 13.69
CA PRO A 2 7.87 -5.96 14.54
C PRO A 2 6.35 -5.91 14.30
N SER A 3 5.58 -5.68 15.38
CA SER A 3 4.11 -5.64 15.29
C SER A 3 3.61 -4.42 14.50
N THR A 4 4.41 -3.34 14.44
CA THR A 4 4.06 -2.09 13.76
C THR A 4 5.19 -1.63 12.85
N ILE A 5 4.94 -1.59 11.54
CA ILE A 5 5.96 -1.20 10.54
C ILE A 5 5.41 -0.08 9.67
N LEU A 6 6.20 0.99 9.51
CA LEU A 6 5.94 2.10 8.62
C LEU A 6 6.88 2.05 7.41
N PHE A 7 6.31 1.85 6.23
CA PHE A 7 7.02 1.92 4.96
C PHE A 7 6.96 3.34 4.39
N GLN A 8 8.10 3.99 4.33
CA GLN A 8 8.25 5.36 3.82
C GLN A 8 8.94 5.37 2.46
N GLY A 9 8.55 6.26 1.58
CA GLY A 9 9.17 6.43 0.26
C GLY A 9 8.39 7.39 -0.61
N LEU A 10 8.92 7.69 -1.79
CA LEU A 10 8.29 8.58 -2.74
C LEU A 10 6.90 8.04 -3.15
N GLU A 11 6.00 8.94 -3.51
CA GLU A 11 4.71 8.55 -4.09
C GLU A 11 4.93 7.74 -5.38
N GLY A 12 4.09 6.73 -5.62
CA GLY A 12 4.19 5.90 -6.82
C GLY A 12 5.37 4.92 -6.88
N ILE A 13 6.16 4.76 -5.80
CA ILE A 13 7.27 3.80 -5.74
C ILE A 13 6.82 2.33 -5.54
N GLY A 14 5.52 2.10 -5.28
CA GLY A 14 4.99 0.76 -5.06
C GLY A 14 4.95 0.30 -3.60
N LYS A 15 4.93 1.23 -2.60
CA LYS A 15 4.90 0.88 -1.17
C LYS A 15 3.75 -0.05 -0.79
N TYR A 16 2.55 0.26 -1.24
CA TYR A 16 1.36 -0.52 -0.95
C TYR A 16 1.44 -1.93 -1.57
N SER A 17 1.84 -2.03 -2.82
CA SER A 17 2.05 -3.31 -3.51
C SER A 17 3.10 -4.15 -2.79
N PHE A 18 4.20 -3.53 -2.34
CA PHE A 18 5.23 -4.21 -1.55
C PHE A 18 4.65 -4.81 -0.26
N VAL A 19 3.80 -4.07 0.46
CA VAL A 19 3.14 -4.56 1.68
C VAL A 19 2.24 -5.76 1.39
N LEU A 20 1.44 -5.72 0.31
CA LEU A 20 0.60 -6.84 -0.09
C LEU A 20 1.43 -8.09 -0.43
N HIS A 21 2.53 -7.91 -1.15
CA HIS A 21 3.47 -9.01 -1.44
C HIS A 21 4.09 -9.59 -0.16
N LEU A 22 4.47 -8.74 0.79
CA LEU A 22 5.02 -9.16 2.07
C LEU A 22 4.01 -10.01 2.86
N ILE A 23 2.76 -9.56 2.95
CA ILE A 23 1.67 -10.32 3.62
C ILE A 23 1.51 -11.68 2.96
N ASN A 24 1.45 -11.70 1.63
CA ASN A 24 1.32 -12.95 0.90
C ASN A 24 2.49 -13.92 1.16
N SER A 25 3.72 -13.41 1.17
CA SER A 25 4.90 -14.21 1.50
C SER A 25 4.88 -14.79 2.91
N ILE A 26 4.32 -14.05 3.89
CA ILE A 26 4.19 -14.51 5.27
C ILE A 26 3.13 -15.61 5.37
N LYS A 27 2.04 -15.50 4.61
CA LYS A 27 0.89 -16.43 4.66
C LYS A 27 1.11 -17.68 3.83
N SER A 28 1.65 -17.54 2.63
CA SER A 28 1.90 -18.63 1.71
C SER A 28 3.38 -19.00 1.74
N LYS A 29 3.67 -20.25 2.12
CA LYS A 29 5.01 -20.82 1.90
C LYS A 29 5.29 -21.11 0.42
N SER A 30 4.37 -20.82 -0.49
CA SER A 30 4.43 -21.15 -1.93
C SER A 30 4.25 -19.92 -2.82
N ASN A 31 4.85 -20.01 -4.01
CA ASN A 31 4.98 -18.96 -5.00
C ASN A 31 3.69 -18.25 -5.43
N ILE A 32 3.87 -17.00 -5.67
CA ILE A 32 3.01 -15.88 -6.01
C ILE A 32 2.32 -16.07 -7.38
N ALA A 33 1.04 -16.37 -7.38
CA ALA A 33 0.20 -16.10 -8.53
C ALA A 33 -1.12 -15.47 -8.03
N SER A 34 -1.50 -14.30 -8.51
CA SER A 34 -2.72 -13.54 -8.22
C SER A 34 -2.85 -13.00 -6.79
N LEU A 35 -2.24 -11.84 -6.52
CA LEU A 35 -2.14 -11.23 -5.20
C LEU A 35 -3.43 -10.60 -4.68
N ASP A 36 -4.21 -9.97 -5.54
CA ASP A 36 -5.23 -9.04 -5.07
C ASP A 36 -6.52 -9.72 -4.61
N SER A 37 -7.00 -10.72 -5.34
CA SER A 37 -8.25 -11.42 -4.98
C SER A 37 -8.13 -12.28 -3.72
N MET A 38 -6.95 -12.81 -3.43
CA MET A 38 -6.72 -13.63 -2.24
C MET A 38 -6.60 -12.80 -0.96
N ILE A 39 -6.09 -11.58 -1.04
CA ILE A 39 -5.88 -10.72 0.14
C ILE A 39 -7.14 -9.94 0.48
N THR A 40 -7.90 -9.46 -0.51
CA THR A 40 -9.12 -8.67 -0.29
C THR A 40 -10.26 -9.46 0.33
N ASN A 41 -10.31 -10.77 0.11
CA ASN A 41 -11.35 -11.66 0.66
C ASN A 41 -10.90 -12.42 1.91
N ASP A 42 -9.77 -12.08 2.49
CA ASP A 42 -9.23 -12.78 3.65
C ASP A 42 -9.68 -12.14 4.96
N ASN A 43 -10.41 -12.88 5.77
CA ASN A 43 -10.90 -12.43 7.08
C ASN A 43 -9.76 -12.07 8.07
N ASN A 44 -8.53 -12.47 7.79
CA ASN A 44 -7.35 -12.13 8.60
C ASN A 44 -6.61 -10.90 8.08
N VAL A 45 -7.12 -10.22 7.03
CA VAL A 45 -6.50 -9.01 6.49
C VAL A 45 -7.52 -7.88 6.41
N LEU A 46 -7.25 -6.79 7.07
CA LEU A 46 -8.01 -5.55 6.96
C LEU A 46 -7.22 -4.52 6.16
N LEU A 47 -7.76 -4.13 5.00
CA LEU A 47 -7.16 -3.13 4.13
C LEU A 47 -7.92 -1.81 4.24
N LEU A 48 -7.27 -0.75 4.71
CA LEU A 48 -7.74 0.61 4.56
C LEU A 48 -6.98 1.26 3.39
N ASN A 49 -7.62 1.25 2.24
CA ASN A 49 -7.10 1.84 1.02
C ASN A 49 -8.03 2.96 0.56
N LYS A 50 -7.51 4.16 0.45
CA LYS A 50 -8.21 5.29 -0.19
C LYS A 50 -7.68 5.49 -1.59
N ASN A 51 -8.59 5.41 -2.54
CA ASN A 51 -8.29 5.70 -3.94
C ASN A 51 -8.31 7.22 -4.23
N ASP A 52 -9.02 8.01 -3.40
CA ASP A 52 -9.11 9.47 -3.55
C ASP A 52 -7.98 10.13 -2.76
N CYS A 53 -7.00 10.67 -3.46
CA CYS A 53 -5.79 11.27 -2.89
C CYS A 53 -6.03 12.54 -2.02
N ASN A 54 -7.26 13.07 -1.94
CA ASN A 54 -7.57 14.33 -1.27
C ASN A 54 -8.54 14.20 -0.08
N ARG A 55 -8.81 12.99 0.41
CA ARG A 55 -9.79 12.79 1.47
C ARG A 55 -9.15 12.22 2.72
N GLU A 56 -9.33 12.89 3.85
CA GLU A 56 -8.91 12.35 5.15
C GLU A 56 -9.64 11.07 5.51
N TYR A 57 -8.99 10.20 6.27
CA TYR A 57 -9.64 9.03 6.86
C TYR A 57 -10.69 9.48 7.85
N LYS A 58 -11.92 8.98 7.68
CA LYS A 58 -13.00 9.23 8.63
C LYS A 58 -12.79 8.38 9.88
N PHE A 59 -13.28 8.89 11.01
CA PHE A 59 -13.21 8.18 12.28
C PHE A 59 -13.84 6.77 12.23
N GLU A 60 -14.93 6.61 11.46
CA GLU A 60 -15.61 5.32 11.27
C GLU A 60 -14.72 4.27 10.59
N GLU A 61 -13.81 4.71 9.72
CA GLU A 61 -12.85 3.79 9.08
C GLU A 61 -11.82 3.27 10.09
N ILE A 62 -11.38 4.14 11.00
CA ILE A 62 -10.47 3.73 12.09
C ILE A 62 -11.20 2.89 13.14
N LYS A 63 -12.49 3.14 13.36
CA LYS A 63 -13.31 2.29 14.24
C LYS A 63 -13.36 0.84 13.74
N LYS A 64 -13.42 0.62 12.42
CA LYS A 64 -13.31 -0.74 11.84
C LYS A 64 -12.00 -1.44 12.21
N VAL A 65 -10.89 -0.69 12.26
CA VAL A 65 -9.60 -1.24 12.72
C VAL A 65 -9.71 -1.68 14.19
N THR A 66 -10.33 -0.84 15.02
CA THR A 66 -10.52 -1.16 16.44
C THR A 66 -11.36 -2.41 16.63
N GLU A 67 -12.44 -2.52 15.88
CA GLU A 67 -13.31 -3.70 15.90
C GLU A 67 -12.57 -4.94 15.40
N PHE A 68 -11.85 -4.83 14.29
CA PHE A 68 -11.01 -5.91 13.79
C PHE A 68 -10.01 -6.40 14.84
N CYS A 69 -9.35 -5.52 15.58
CA CYS A 69 -8.36 -5.88 16.61
C CYS A 69 -9.00 -6.49 17.87
N LYS A 70 -10.28 -6.21 18.16
CA LYS A 70 -10.98 -6.78 19.35
C LYS A 70 -11.27 -8.26 19.19
N TYR A 71 -11.61 -8.70 17.99
CA TYR A 71 -11.91 -10.11 17.72
C TYR A 71 -10.61 -10.92 17.70
N LYS A 72 -10.59 -12.04 18.41
CA LYS A 72 -9.52 -13.02 18.27
C LYS A 72 -9.68 -13.72 16.91
N SER A 73 -8.58 -14.05 16.27
CA SER A 73 -8.62 -14.98 15.14
C SER A 73 -9.19 -16.32 15.61
N PHE A 74 -10.11 -16.89 14.88
CA PHE A 74 -10.57 -18.27 15.12
C PHE A 74 -9.41 -19.27 14.91
N ASP A 75 -8.47 -18.88 14.06
CA ASP A 75 -7.25 -19.63 13.78
C ASP A 75 -6.07 -18.95 14.49
N THR A 76 -5.02 -19.72 14.82
CA THR A 76 -3.74 -19.20 15.34
C THR A 76 -2.93 -18.41 14.29
N LYS A 77 -3.54 -18.11 13.14
CA LYS A 77 -2.91 -17.42 12.01
C LYS A 77 -2.68 -15.94 12.29
N PRO A 78 -1.59 -15.37 11.74
CA PRO A 78 -1.34 -13.94 11.87
C PRO A 78 -2.42 -13.10 11.16
N ARG A 79 -2.76 -11.97 11.78
CA ARG A 79 -3.71 -10.98 11.26
C ARG A 79 -2.98 -9.72 10.88
N PHE A 80 -3.42 -9.10 9.80
CA PHE A 80 -2.75 -7.94 9.22
C PHE A 80 -3.72 -6.77 9.08
N VAL A 81 -3.29 -5.61 9.52
CA VAL A 81 -3.97 -4.33 9.27
C VAL A 81 -3.06 -3.50 8.38
N VAL A 82 -3.56 -3.11 7.22
CA VAL A 82 -2.83 -2.27 6.27
C VAL A 82 -3.52 -0.93 6.14
N ILE A 83 -2.82 0.16 6.43
CA ILE A 83 -3.33 1.52 6.24
C ILE A 83 -2.45 2.23 5.22
N LYS A 84 -3.03 2.48 4.03
CA LYS A 84 -2.35 3.20 2.96
C LYS A 84 -2.35 4.69 3.26
N SER A 85 -1.16 5.32 3.14
CA SER A 85 -1.00 6.78 3.21
C SER A 85 -1.49 7.41 4.51
N ILE A 86 -0.79 7.11 5.62
CA ILE A 86 -1.12 7.67 6.94
C ILE A 86 -1.07 9.21 6.99
N ASN A 87 -0.53 9.85 5.96
CA ASN A 87 -0.53 11.31 5.80
C ASN A 87 -1.95 11.92 5.78
N PHE A 88 -2.96 11.12 5.44
CA PHE A 88 -4.37 11.52 5.40
C PHE A 88 -5.14 11.21 6.69
N LEU A 89 -4.46 10.85 7.77
CA LEU A 89 -5.05 10.68 9.08
C LEU A 89 -5.22 12.04 9.76
N ASN A 90 -6.40 12.30 10.32
CA ASN A 90 -6.62 13.44 11.21
C ASN A 90 -6.15 13.11 12.65
N ASN A 91 -6.06 14.11 13.49
CA ASN A 91 -5.53 13.96 14.87
C ASN A 91 -6.32 12.95 15.72
N SER A 92 -7.65 12.88 15.55
CA SER A 92 -8.48 11.91 16.29
C SER A 92 -8.18 10.46 15.85
N SER A 93 -8.01 10.24 14.57
CA SER A 93 -7.62 8.95 13.98
C SER A 93 -6.21 8.54 14.41
N ILE A 94 -5.27 9.49 14.45
CA ILE A 94 -3.90 9.27 14.93
C ILE A 94 -3.93 8.81 16.39
N ASN A 95 -4.64 9.51 17.26
CA ASN A 95 -4.72 9.16 18.69
C ASN A 95 -5.39 7.79 18.92
N ALA A 96 -6.39 7.44 18.12
CA ALA A 96 -7.03 6.13 18.20
C ALA A 96 -6.05 5.01 17.78
N LEU A 97 -5.29 5.22 16.71
CA LEU A 97 -4.28 4.26 16.24
C LEU A 97 -3.12 4.12 17.23
N LEU A 98 -2.67 5.20 17.87
CA LEU A 98 -1.63 5.14 18.89
C LEU A 98 -2.02 4.19 20.02
N LYS A 99 -3.23 4.36 20.58
CA LYS A 99 -3.75 3.47 21.62
C LYS A 99 -3.80 2.01 21.18
N LEU A 100 -4.27 1.77 19.93
CA LEU A 100 -4.33 0.41 19.39
C LEU A 100 -2.95 -0.22 19.20
N THR A 101 -1.96 0.57 18.82
CA THR A 101 -0.60 0.07 18.54
C THR A 101 0.26 -0.04 19.80
N GLU A 102 -0.13 0.59 20.91
CA GLU A 102 0.47 0.38 22.24
C GLU A 102 0.04 -0.96 22.86
N ASP A 103 -1.24 -1.31 22.71
CA ASP A 103 -1.85 -2.52 23.27
C ASP A 103 -2.01 -3.62 22.21
N VAL A 104 -1.03 -3.77 21.31
CA VAL A 104 -1.12 -4.77 20.24
C VAL A 104 -1.18 -6.18 20.82
N LYS A 105 -2.27 -6.89 20.50
CA LYS A 105 -2.41 -8.30 20.85
C LYS A 105 -1.42 -9.14 20.04
N GLU A 106 -1.04 -10.27 20.59
CA GLU A 106 -0.22 -11.26 19.89
C GLU A 106 -0.83 -11.62 18.53
N ASN A 107 0.03 -11.84 17.54
CA ASN A 107 -0.32 -12.20 16.16
C ASN A 107 -1.09 -11.14 15.36
N ILE A 108 -1.13 -9.87 15.79
CA ILE A 108 -1.64 -8.77 14.96
C ILE A 108 -0.46 -7.91 14.49
N TYR A 109 -0.40 -7.65 13.18
CA TYR A 109 0.65 -6.85 12.57
C TYR A 109 0.04 -5.66 11.85
N PHE A 110 0.57 -4.48 12.09
CA PHE A 110 0.17 -3.23 11.46
C PHE A 110 1.22 -2.80 10.43
N PHE A 111 0.79 -2.64 9.20
CA PHE A 111 1.59 -2.11 8.12
C PHE A 111 1.04 -0.78 7.65
N PHE A 112 1.86 0.22 7.74
CA PHE A 112 1.52 1.57 7.33
C PHE A 112 2.35 1.98 6.13
N THR A 113 1.78 2.80 5.25
CA THR A 113 2.56 3.46 4.20
C THR A 113 2.48 4.97 4.36
N SER A 114 3.57 5.66 4.02
CA SER A 114 3.64 7.12 4.05
C SER A 114 4.49 7.63 2.89
N ASN A 115 4.11 8.77 2.34
CA ASN A 115 5.04 9.61 1.59
C ASN A 115 5.94 10.34 2.58
N PHE A 116 7.02 11.00 2.14
CA PHE A 116 7.87 11.75 3.06
C PHE A 116 7.07 12.85 3.76
N LEU A 117 7.02 12.75 5.07
CA LEU A 117 6.66 13.68 6.14
C LEU A 117 5.57 14.74 5.91
N SER A 118 4.40 14.49 6.50
CA SER A 118 3.56 15.54 7.05
C SER A 118 3.88 15.74 8.54
N ASN A 119 3.74 16.96 9.07
CA ASN A 119 4.02 17.23 10.49
C ASN A 119 3.10 16.45 11.44
N ASN A 120 1.89 16.10 11.02
CA ASN A 120 0.91 15.39 11.84
C ASN A 120 1.27 13.91 12.07
N SER A 121 2.02 13.29 11.18
CA SER A 121 2.40 11.88 11.30
C SER A 121 3.65 11.63 12.16
N LYS A 122 4.37 12.68 12.57
CA LYS A 122 5.62 12.53 13.35
C LYS A 122 5.44 11.76 14.66
N VAL A 123 4.29 11.94 15.32
CA VAL A 123 4.00 11.24 16.58
C VAL A 123 3.85 9.73 16.35
N LEU A 124 3.15 9.33 15.28
CA LEU A 124 3.08 7.92 14.87
C LEU A 124 4.44 7.38 14.48
N GLU A 125 5.21 8.19 13.74
CA GLU A 125 6.52 7.77 13.24
C GLU A 125 7.53 7.47 14.35
N SER A 126 7.45 8.14 15.50
CA SER A 126 8.37 7.90 16.62
C SER A 126 8.18 6.52 17.26
N ARG A 127 7.00 5.91 17.09
CA ARG A 127 6.61 4.64 17.74
C ARG A 127 6.66 3.43 16.81
N PHE A 128 6.81 3.64 15.50
CA PHE A 128 6.80 2.56 14.51
C PHE A 128 8.20 2.20 14.05
N PHE A 129 8.41 0.92 13.76
CA PHE A 129 9.61 0.49 13.06
C PHE A 129 9.57 1.03 11.62
N LYS A 130 10.51 1.93 11.30
CA LYS A 130 10.55 2.60 10.01
C LYS A 130 11.39 1.84 9.00
N LYS A 131 10.84 1.62 7.82
CA LYS A 131 11.58 1.09 6.68
C LYS A 131 11.44 2.04 5.49
N LYS A 132 12.55 2.65 5.09
CA LYS A 132 12.59 3.48 3.88
C LYS A 132 12.71 2.58 2.66
N LEU A 133 11.87 2.83 1.65
CA LEU A 133 11.91 2.15 0.37
C LEU A 133 12.51 3.08 -0.68
N PHE A 134 13.50 2.56 -1.39
CA PHE A 134 14.18 3.24 -2.48
C PHE A 134 14.12 2.34 -3.71
N LEU A 135 14.04 2.97 -4.87
CA LEU A 135 14.07 2.28 -6.14
C LEU A 135 15.28 2.77 -6.94
N ASN A 136 16.16 1.86 -7.35
CA ASN A 136 17.25 2.21 -8.24
C ASN A 136 16.79 2.24 -9.71
N LYS A 137 17.56 2.90 -10.58
CA LYS A 137 17.22 3.09 -12.00
C LYS A 137 17.03 1.75 -12.73
N LYS A 138 17.78 0.71 -12.39
CA LYS A 138 17.66 -0.61 -13.02
C LYS A 138 16.28 -1.23 -12.75
N PHE A 139 15.84 -1.25 -11.49
CA PHE A 139 14.53 -1.78 -11.12
C PHE A 139 13.39 -0.88 -11.64
N TYR A 140 13.58 0.44 -11.66
CA TYR A 140 12.65 1.36 -12.30
C TYR A 140 12.36 0.94 -13.74
N ASN A 141 13.40 0.77 -14.56
CA ASN A 141 13.25 0.40 -15.96
C ASN A 141 12.59 -0.99 -16.12
N GLN A 142 12.93 -1.95 -15.26
CA GLN A 142 12.29 -3.27 -15.27
C GLN A 142 10.79 -3.21 -14.94
N ILE A 143 10.39 -2.41 -13.96
CA ILE A 143 8.97 -2.24 -13.58
C ILE A 143 8.21 -1.63 -14.76
N ILE A 144 8.71 -0.54 -15.34
CA ILE A 144 8.09 0.11 -16.48
C ILE A 144 7.96 -0.85 -17.66
N PHE A 145 9.07 -1.48 -18.05
CA PHE A 145 9.08 -2.43 -19.17
C PHE A 145 8.08 -3.58 -18.97
N ASN A 146 8.09 -4.22 -17.81
CA ASN A 146 7.18 -5.32 -17.50
C ASN A 146 5.71 -4.87 -17.50
N PHE A 147 5.43 -3.68 -16.95
CA PHE A 147 4.08 -3.14 -16.94
C PHE A 147 3.53 -2.97 -18.36
N PHE A 148 4.28 -2.32 -19.24
CA PHE A 148 3.83 -2.04 -20.59
C PHE A 148 3.77 -3.32 -21.44
N LYS A 149 4.75 -4.22 -21.32
CA LYS A 149 4.73 -5.53 -21.98
C LYS A 149 3.50 -6.35 -21.57
N ASN A 150 3.16 -6.38 -20.29
CA ASN A 150 2.00 -7.14 -19.80
C ASN A 150 0.65 -6.54 -20.25
N ASN A 151 0.66 -5.28 -20.68
CA ASN A 151 -0.51 -4.59 -21.23
C ASN A 151 -0.52 -4.53 -22.77
N ASN A 152 0.38 -5.24 -23.46
CA ASN A 152 0.53 -5.25 -24.92
C ASN A 152 0.71 -3.83 -25.50
N ILE A 153 1.43 -2.97 -24.78
CA ILE A 153 1.76 -1.62 -25.25
C ILE A 153 3.22 -1.62 -25.67
N ASP A 154 3.44 -1.55 -27.00
CA ASP A 154 4.76 -1.52 -27.60
C ASP A 154 5.23 -0.08 -27.84
N ASN A 155 6.54 0.09 -28.05
CA ASN A 155 7.17 1.36 -28.45
C ASN A 155 7.15 2.50 -27.44
N ILE A 156 7.40 2.22 -26.17
CA ILE A 156 7.55 3.27 -25.16
C ILE A 156 8.96 3.81 -25.20
N LYS A 157 9.06 5.11 -25.43
CA LYS A 157 10.29 5.85 -25.21
C LYS A 157 10.38 6.24 -23.74
N ILE A 158 11.20 5.54 -22.99
CA ILE A 158 11.55 5.94 -21.61
C ILE A 158 12.64 7.00 -21.74
N ASP A 159 12.30 8.26 -21.44
CA ASP A 159 13.29 9.31 -21.39
C ASP A 159 14.23 9.05 -20.20
N GLU A 160 15.54 9.04 -20.44
CA GLU A 160 16.55 8.75 -19.42
C GLU A 160 16.62 9.80 -18.31
N ASN A 161 16.09 10.99 -18.53
CA ASN A 161 16.10 12.11 -17.61
C ASN A 161 14.86 12.16 -16.70
N ILE A 162 13.97 11.17 -16.74
CA ILE A 162 12.77 11.16 -15.90
C ILE A 162 13.15 10.91 -14.44
N ASN A 163 12.82 11.87 -13.59
CA ASN A 163 12.94 11.77 -12.14
C ASN A 163 11.64 11.27 -11.46
N ASP A 164 10.66 10.88 -12.26
CA ASP A 164 9.38 10.36 -11.75
C ASP A 164 9.53 8.96 -11.18
N THR A 165 8.68 8.60 -10.24
CA THR A 165 8.53 7.21 -9.83
C THR A 165 7.72 6.42 -10.85
N PRO A 166 7.80 5.07 -10.87
CA PRO A 166 7.07 4.26 -11.85
C PRO A 166 5.57 4.53 -11.88
N GLY A 167 4.93 4.65 -10.72
CA GLY A 167 3.49 4.93 -10.64
C GLY A 167 3.12 6.32 -11.13
N ILE A 168 3.97 7.33 -10.90
CA ILE A 168 3.75 8.69 -11.44
C ILE A 168 3.93 8.69 -12.95
N PHE A 169 4.99 8.03 -13.46
CA PHE A 169 5.24 7.92 -14.88
C PHE A 169 4.08 7.26 -15.61
N ILE A 170 3.59 6.13 -15.12
CA ILE A 170 2.47 5.40 -15.71
C ILE A 170 1.20 6.27 -15.72
N ARG A 171 0.88 6.95 -14.62
CA ARG A 171 -0.28 7.85 -14.55
C ARG A 171 -0.18 8.98 -15.57
N LYS A 172 0.98 9.63 -15.69
CA LYS A 172 1.21 10.70 -16.67
C LYS A 172 1.09 10.19 -18.10
N TYR A 173 1.63 9.01 -18.38
CA TYR A 173 1.57 8.39 -19.71
C TYR A 173 0.12 8.19 -20.16
N PHE A 174 -0.72 7.60 -19.33
CA PHE A 174 -2.12 7.37 -19.66
C PHE A 174 -2.94 8.66 -19.69
N HIS A 175 -2.67 9.60 -18.81
CA HIS A 175 -3.33 10.91 -18.82
C HIS A 175 -3.03 11.67 -20.13
N ASN A 176 -1.81 11.66 -20.60
CA ASN A 176 -1.42 12.32 -21.87
C ASN A 176 -2.04 11.68 -23.10
N LEU A 177 -2.43 10.42 -23.02
CA LEU A 177 -3.11 9.70 -24.13
C LEU A 177 -4.63 9.83 -24.07
N ASN A 178 -5.21 10.66 -23.18
CA ASN A 178 -6.64 10.76 -22.90
C ASN A 178 -7.33 9.40 -22.64
N TYR A 179 -6.57 8.41 -22.19
CA TYR A 179 -7.13 7.15 -21.74
C TYR A 179 -7.81 7.35 -20.40
N ASP A 180 -9.09 7.02 -20.35
CA ASP A 180 -9.80 6.97 -19.08
C ASP A 180 -9.21 5.83 -18.22
N LEU A 181 -8.52 6.23 -17.14
CA LEU A 181 -7.94 5.30 -16.17
C LEU A 181 -9.00 4.39 -15.55
N GLU A 182 -10.28 4.78 -15.54
CA GLU A 182 -11.38 3.95 -15.05
C GLU A 182 -11.73 2.81 -16.01
N SER A 183 -11.60 3.00 -17.31
CA SER A 183 -11.82 1.94 -18.29
C SER A 183 -10.74 0.85 -18.21
N LEU A 184 -9.50 1.22 -17.89
CA LEU A 184 -8.40 0.28 -17.67
C LEU A 184 -8.54 -0.47 -16.35
N LYS A 185 -9.12 0.14 -15.32
CA LYS A 185 -9.44 -0.53 -14.05
C LYS A 185 -10.46 -1.65 -14.24
N LYS A 186 -11.51 -1.45 -15.05
CA LYS A 186 -12.54 -2.47 -15.31
C LYS A 186 -12.01 -3.68 -16.09
N ASN A 187 -11.06 -3.47 -16.98
CA ASN A 187 -10.52 -4.57 -17.80
C ASN A 187 -9.33 -5.29 -17.14
N ASN A 188 -8.66 -4.67 -16.17
CA ASN A 188 -7.48 -5.20 -15.50
C ASN A 188 -7.42 -4.77 -14.02
N GLU A 189 -8.45 -5.07 -13.23
CA GLU A 189 -8.48 -4.76 -11.79
C GLU A 189 -7.22 -5.23 -11.06
N ASN A 190 -6.60 -6.29 -11.52
CA ASN A 190 -5.39 -6.87 -10.94
C ASN A 190 -4.09 -6.08 -11.21
N LEU A 191 -4.05 -5.19 -12.19
CA LEU A 191 -2.78 -4.54 -12.61
C LEU A 191 -2.55 -3.18 -11.96
N PHE A 192 -3.60 -2.40 -11.75
CA PHE A 192 -3.47 -1.08 -11.14
C PHE A 192 -3.09 -1.14 -9.65
N TYR A 193 -3.56 -2.14 -8.92
CA TYR A 193 -3.19 -2.33 -7.51
C TYR A 193 -1.75 -2.80 -7.32
N LYS A 194 -1.11 -3.32 -8.37
CA LYS A 194 0.28 -3.79 -8.30
C LYS A 194 1.32 -2.67 -8.33
N ILE A 195 0.97 -1.45 -8.73
CA ILE A 195 1.96 -0.39 -9.02
C ILE A 195 1.66 0.92 -8.28
N ILE A 196 0.46 1.13 -7.79
CA ILE A 196 0.07 2.31 -6.99
C ILE A 196 -0.08 1.92 -5.53
#